data_13e6b9b1a9aff35b1b27a7402a592865
#
_entry.id   13e6b9b1a9aff35b1b27a7402a592865
#
_cell.length_a   1.000
_cell.length_b   1.000
_cell.length_c   1.000
_cell.angle_alpha   90.00
_cell.angle_beta   90.00
_cell.angle_gamma   90.00
#
_symmetry.space_group_name_H-M   'P 1'
#
loop_
_entity.id
_entity.type
_entity.pdbx_description
1 polymer ?
#
loop_
_entity_poly.entity_id
_entity_poly.type
_entity_poly.pdbx_seq_one_letter_code
_entity_poly.pdbx_strand_id
1 'polypeptide(L)'
;MLLSSEPTLIHDLSKHSKWKDHPEIVSGEAKYLGYAGFPVINKDNYALGTLCLLNGEPSSLTQKQIALIKSLAERIAHQIDLQTDQKETTSDTMHQAIKKFTNRVNVNDIDLLNKFLNVCSGKIVSEEELEQLKKNDLAVKDPSG
;
A
#
# COMPACT_ATOMS: atom_id res chain seq x y z
N MET A 1 9.97 11.99 -11.68
CA MET A 1 8.73 12.11 -12.46
C MET A 1 8.64 10.89 -13.36
N LEU A 2 7.72 9.98 -13.07
CA LEU A 2 7.43 8.82 -13.91
C LEU A 2 6.63 9.33 -15.11
N LEU A 3 7.28 9.47 -16.26
CA LEU A 3 6.71 10.06 -17.47
C LEU A 3 6.16 9.03 -18.46
N SER A 4 6.32 7.72 -18.17
CA SER A 4 5.96 6.64 -19.07
C SER A 4 5.44 5.43 -18.30
N SER A 5 4.42 4.79 -18.85
CA SER A 5 3.94 3.46 -18.40
C SER A 5 4.85 2.32 -18.89
N GLU A 6 5.80 2.61 -19.76
CA GLU A 6 6.71 1.63 -20.31
C GLU A 6 7.99 1.50 -19.47
N PRO A 7 8.58 0.31 -19.41
CA PRO A 7 9.85 0.09 -18.73
C PRO A 7 10.99 0.92 -19.34
N THR A 8 11.85 1.44 -18.48
CA THR A 8 13.10 2.10 -18.90
C THR A 8 14.24 1.10 -18.80
N LEU A 9 14.86 0.75 -19.93
CA LEU A 9 15.94 -0.22 -20.01
C LEU A 9 17.22 0.50 -20.49
N ILE A 10 18.26 0.49 -19.65
CA ILE A 10 19.56 1.06 -19.97
C ILE A 10 20.60 -0.04 -19.83
N HIS A 11 21.10 -0.50 -20.95
CA HIS A 11 22.09 -1.57 -21.01
C HIS A 11 23.41 -1.16 -20.35
N ASP A 12 23.87 0.08 -20.64
CA ASP A 12 25.15 0.60 -20.19
C ASP A 12 25.03 2.11 -19.92
N LEU A 13 25.03 2.47 -18.65
CA LEU A 13 24.94 3.87 -18.20
C LEU A 13 26.13 4.71 -18.68
N SER A 14 27.31 4.11 -18.83
CA SER A 14 28.51 4.80 -19.29
C SER A 14 28.42 5.24 -20.76
N LYS A 15 27.55 4.62 -21.54
CA LYS A 15 27.29 4.96 -22.95
C LYS A 15 25.98 5.72 -23.17
N HIS A 16 25.17 5.83 -22.11
CA HIS A 16 23.85 6.46 -22.21
C HIS A 16 23.98 7.98 -22.26
N SER A 17 23.37 8.64 -23.25
CA SER A 17 23.51 10.08 -23.53
C SER A 17 23.27 10.99 -22.34
N LYS A 18 22.37 10.60 -21.43
CA LYS A 18 21.98 11.36 -20.24
C LYS A 18 22.86 11.09 -19.02
N TRP A 19 23.48 9.90 -18.92
CA TRP A 19 24.15 9.45 -17.71
C TRP A 19 25.67 9.30 -17.83
N LYS A 20 26.21 9.25 -19.07
CA LYS A 20 27.65 9.07 -19.33
C LYS A 20 28.56 10.09 -18.65
N ASP A 21 28.04 11.30 -18.43
CA ASP A 21 28.77 12.40 -17.83
C ASP A 21 28.55 12.53 -16.30
N HIS A 22 27.84 11.53 -15.69
CA HIS A 22 27.63 11.51 -14.24
C HIS A 22 28.98 11.33 -13.52
N PRO A 23 29.26 12.09 -12.43
CA PRO A 23 30.56 12.07 -11.74
C PRO A 23 31.04 10.66 -11.37
N GLU A 24 30.21 9.82 -10.83
CA GLU A 24 30.57 8.45 -10.44
C GLU A 24 30.92 7.55 -11.63
N ILE A 25 30.30 7.79 -12.79
CA ILE A 25 30.60 7.04 -14.01
C ILE A 25 31.94 7.52 -14.59
N VAL A 26 32.18 8.82 -14.62
CA VAL A 26 33.42 9.42 -15.12
C VAL A 26 34.61 9.03 -14.24
N SER A 27 34.45 8.99 -12.91
CA SER A 27 35.49 8.57 -11.96
C SER A 27 35.75 7.06 -11.98
N GLY A 28 34.83 6.26 -12.54
CA GLY A 28 34.91 4.80 -12.49
C GLY A 28 34.48 4.21 -11.15
N GLU A 29 33.88 5.01 -10.26
CA GLU A 29 33.39 4.58 -8.94
C GLU A 29 31.94 4.08 -8.97
N ALA A 30 31.29 4.16 -10.13
CA ALA A 30 29.89 3.73 -10.29
C ALA A 30 29.75 2.24 -9.97
N LYS A 31 28.93 1.94 -8.95
CA LYS A 31 28.62 0.56 -8.52
C LYS A 31 27.73 -0.18 -9.52
N TYR A 32 27.00 0.55 -10.35
CA TYR A 32 26.01 -0.01 -11.26
C TYR A 32 26.16 0.62 -12.63
N LEU A 33 26.21 -0.22 -13.66
CA LEU A 33 26.29 0.19 -15.07
C LEU A 33 25.05 -0.23 -15.85
N GLY A 34 24.38 -1.31 -15.47
CA GLY A 34 23.09 -1.74 -16.03
C GLY A 34 21.91 -1.27 -15.19
N TYR A 35 20.85 -0.76 -15.82
CA TYR A 35 19.63 -0.30 -15.17
C TYR A 35 18.39 -0.78 -15.92
N ALA A 36 17.42 -1.28 -15.18
CA ALA A 36 16.07 -1.53 -15.68
C ALA A 36 15.03 -1.08 -14.66
N GLY A 37 14.18 -0.14 -15.03
CA GLY A 37 13.11 0.40 -14.20
C GLY A 37 11.73 0.05 -14.75
N PHE A 38 10.89 -0.57 -13.94
CA PHE A 38 9.53 -0.97 -14.26
C PHE A 38 8.56 -0.15 -13.41
N PRO A 39 7.68 0.67 -14.00
CA PRO A 39 6.75 1.48 -13.24
C PRO A 39 5.73 0.62 -12.51
N VAL A 40 5.45 0.94 -11.26
CA VAL A 40 4.38 0.37 -10.44
C VAL A 40 3.19 1.31 -10.55
N ILE A 41 2.15 0.90 -11.28
CA ILE A 41 0.99 1.73 -11.60
C ILE A 41 -0.25 1.10 -10.98
N ASN A 42 -1.01 1.89 -10.22
CA ASN A 42 -2.23 1.42 -9.57
C ASN A 42 -3.44 1.33 -10.52
N LYS A 43 -4.57 0.83 -9.98
CA LYS A 43 -5.84 0.68 -10.72
C LYS A 43 -6.37 2.00 -11.32
N ASP A 44 -6.01 3.14 -10.74
CA ASP A 44 -6.44 4.47 -11.16
C ASP A 44 -5.42 5.14 -12.11
N ASN A 45 -4.45 4.39 -12.64
CA ASN A 45 -3.36 4.86 -13.49
C ASN A 45 -2.39 5.85 -12.84
N TYR A 46 -2.29 5.88 -11.52
CA TYR A 46 -1.25 6.63 -10.83
C TYR A 46 0.02 5.81 -10.68
N ALA A 47 1.15 6.42 -11.00
CA ALA A 47 2.46 5.83 -10.77
C ALA A 47 2.82 5.93 -9.28
N LEU A 48 2.81 4.79 -8.59
CA LEU A 48 3.14 4.67 -7.17
C LEU A 48 4.65 4.65 -6.93
N GLY A 49 5.41 4.16 -7.91
CA GLY A 49 6.85 4.00 -7.80
C GLY A 49 7.46 3.28 -9.00
N THR A 50 8.67 2.78 -8.81
CA THR A 50 9.39 2.01 -9.82
C THR A 50 10.06 0.82 -9.18
N LEU A 51 9.88 -0.36 -9.74
CA LEU A 51 10.67 -1.55 -9.44
C LEU A 51 11.95 -1.50 -10.26
N CYS A 52 13.10 -1.31 -9.60
CA CYS A 52 14.39 -1.15 -10.27
C CYS A 52 15.25 -2.41 -10.13
N LEU A 53 15.93 -2.76 -11.22
CA LEU A 53 17.03 -3.72 -11.24
C LEU A 53 18.31 -2.97 -11.59
N LEU A 54 19.35 -3.25 -10.83
CA LEU A 54 20.67 -2.65 -10.98
C LEU A 54 21.69 -3.77 -11.17
N ASN A 55 22.61 -3.60 -12.10
CA ASN A 55 23.71 -4.53 -12.32
C ASN A 55 25.04 -3.77 -12.36
N GLY A 56 26.07 -4.31 -11.70
CA GLY A 56 27.43 -3.75 -11.68
C GLY A 56 28.11 -3.74 -13.05
N GLU A 57 27.66 -4.58 -13.98
CA GLU A 57 28.16 -4.65 -15.36
C GLU A 57 27.06 -4.28 -16.35
N PRO A 58 27.44 -3.83 -17.57
CA PRO A 58 26.49 -3.65 -18.65
C PRO A 58 25.68 -4.94 -18.89
N SER A 59 24.36 -4.83 -18.91
CA SER A 59 23.49 -6.00 -19.03
C SER A 59 22.22 -5.73 -19.81
N SER A 60 21.72 -6.76 -20.48
CA SER A 60 20.42 -6.72 -21.16
C SER A 60 19.50 -7.79 -20.62
N LEU A 61 18.23 -7.44 -20.47
CA LEU A 61 17.18 -8.38 -20.10
C LEU A 61 16.60 -9.02 -21.35
N THR A 62 16.37 -10.32 -21.29
CA THR A 62 15.59 -11.05 -22.32
C THR A 62 14.13 -10.66 -22.24
N GLN A 63 13.37 -10.83 -23.32
CA GLN A 63 11.93 -10.57 -23.37
C GLN A 63 11.17 -11.32 -22.28
N LYS A 64 11.56 -12.56 -21.96
CA LYS A 64 10.97 -13.36 -20.89
C LYS A 64 11.19 -12.74 -19.52
N GLN A 65 12.40 -12.22 -19.25
CA GLN A 65 12.71 -11.53 -18.00
C GLN A 65 11.94 -10.21 -17.87
N ILE A 66 11.87 -9.44 -18.96
CA ILE A 66 11.09 -8.18 -18.99
C ILE A 66 9.62 -8.47 -18.67
N ALA A 67 9.01 -9.47 -19.32
CA ALA A 67 7.62 -9.85 -19.06
C ALA A 67 7.40 -10.30 -17.61
N LEU A 68 8.33 -11.07 -17.05
CA LEU A 68 8.27 -11.53 -15.66
C LEU A 68 8.30 -10.37 -14.68
N ILE A 69 9.23 -9.42 -14.87
CA ILE A 69 9.41 -8.28 -13.97
C ILE A 69 8.24 -7.30 -14.11
N LYS A 70 7.71 -7.11 -15.32
CA LYS A 70 6.49 -6.32 -15.54
C LYS A 70 5.31 -6.92 -14.77
N SER A 71 5.09 -8.23 -14.87
CA SER A 71 4.04 -8.91 -14.09
C SER A 71 4.25 -8.78 -12.57
N LEU A 72 5.50 -8.78 -12.10
CA LEU A 72 5.80 -8.56 -10.68
C LEU A 72 5.44 -7.13 -10.26
N ALA A 73 5.77 -6.11 -11.06
CA ALA A 73 5.40 -4.73 -10.78
C ALA A 73 3.88 -4.54 -10.73
N GLU A 74 3.12 -5.17 -11.63
CA GLU A 74 1.65 -5.18 -11.64
C GLU A 74 1.08 -5.83 -10.37
N ARG A 75 1.66 -6.96 -9.92
CA ARG A 75 1.25 -7.61 -8.67
C ARG A 75 1.52 -6.77 -7.44
N ILE A 76 2.65 -6.06 -7.41
CA ILE A 76 2.98 -5.12 -6.32
C ILE A 76 1.94 -4.00 -6.28
N ALA A 77 1.60 -3.40 -7.42
CA ALA A 77 0.57 -2.37 -7.51
C ALA A 77 -0.79 -2.87 -6.99
N HIS A 78 -1.22 -4.04 -7.43
CA HIS A 78 -2.46 -4.66 -6.98
C HIS A 78 -2.47 -4.91 -5.46
N GLN A 79 -1.35 -5.38 -4.89
CA GLN A 79 -1.25 -5.61 -3.45
C GLN A 79 -1.35 -4.29 -2.66
N ILE A 80 -0.78 -3.20 -3.16
CA ILE A 80 -0.90 -1.87 -2.55
C ILE A 80 -2.36 -1.39 -2.61
N ASP A 81 -3.03 -1.55 -3.73
CA ASP A 81 -4.45 -1.20 -3.89
C ASP A 81 -5.33 -1.95 -2.90
N LEU A 82 -5.15 -3.27 -2.75
CA LEU A 82 -5.90 -4.08 -1.79
C LEU A 82 -5.70 -3.60 -0.34
N GLN A 83 -4.46 -3.27 0.03
CA GLN A 83 -4.18 -2.76 1.38
C GLN A 83 -4.81 -1.39 1.62
N THR A 84 -4.86 -0.53 0.61
CA THR A 84 -5.48 0.79 0.70
C THR A 84 -6.99 0.65 0.82
N ASP A 85 -7.63 -0.17 -0.01
CA ASP A 85 -9.07 -0.43 0.03
C ASP A 85 -9.50 -1.00 1.40
N GLN A 86 -8.69 -1.91 1.98
CA GLN A 86 -8.95 -2.44 3.33
C GLN A 86 -8.87 -1.37 4.42
N LYS A 87 -7.90 -0.45 4.34
CA LYS A 87 -7.76 0.67 5.29
C LYS A 87 -8.92 1.65 5.19
N GLU A 88 -9.34 1.98 3.98
CA GLU A 88 -10.49 2.87 3.74
C GLU A 88 -11.78 2.26 4.29
N THR A 89 -12.06 0.99 4.00
CA THR A 89 -13.23 0.27 4.53
C THR A 89 -13.24 0.26 6.05
N THR A 90 -12.08 0.03 6.69
CA THR A 90 -11.95 0.05 8.15
C THR A 90 -12.22 1.45 8.71
N SER A 91 -11.68 2.49 8.07
CA SER A 91 -11.90 3.89 8.46
C SER A 91 -13.37 4.28 8.39
N ASP A 92 -14.04 3.95 7.29
CA ASP A 92 -15.47 4.23 7.11
C ASP A 92 -16.34 3.48 8.14
N THR A 93 -16.02 2.23 8.42
CA THR A 93 -16.69 1.45 9.45
C THR A 93 -16.53 2.08 10.82
N MET A 94 -15.32 2.55 11.17
CA MET A 94 -15.07 3.26 12.42
C MET A 94 -15.80 4.61 12.49
N HIS A 95 -15.82 5.39 11.42
CA HIS A 95 -16.59 6.64 11.39
C HIS A 95 -18.08 6.43 11.57
N GLN A 96 -18.66 5.42 10.94
CA GLN A 96 -20.05 5.06 11.10
C GLN A 96 -20.35 4.58 12.54
N ALA A 97 -19.43 3.80 13.13
CA ALA A 97 -19.55 3.34 14.51
C ALA A 97 -19.52 4.53 15.49
N ILE A 98 -18.57 5.46 15.34
CA ILE A 98 -18.49 6.67 16.17
C ILE A 98 -19.75 7.52 16.02
N LYS A 99 -20.24 7.74 14.81
CA LYS A 99 -21.47 8.48 14.56
C LYS A 99 -22.70 7.83 15.21
N LYS A 100 -22.78 6.49 15.16
CA LYS A 100 -23.85 5.73 15.81
C LYS A 100 -23.79 5.84 17.33
N PHE A 101 -22.58 5.79 17.90
CA PHE A 101 -22.34 5.99 19.33
C PHE A 101 -22.75 7.39 19.78
N THR A 102 -22.26 8.44 19.12
CA THR A 102 -22.53 9.84 19.48
C THR A 102 -24.00 10.21 19.38
N ASN A 103 -24.76 9.55 18.52
CA ASN A 103 -26.21 9.79 18.38
C ASN A 103 -27.05 9.10 19.47
N ARG A 104 -26.52 8.09 20.16
CA ARG A 104 -27.26 7.27 21.13
C ARG A 104 -26.83 7.45 22.59
N VAL A 105 -25.58 7.86 22.81
CA VAL A 105 -25.00 7.98 24.14
C VAL A 105 -24.44 9.38 24.34
N ASN A 106 -24.52 9.87 25.60
CA ASN A 106 -23.92 11.15 25.95
C ASN A 106 -22.40 11.06 25.79
N VAL A 107 -21.80 11.98 25.03
CA VAL A 107 -20.42 11.92 24.50
C VAL A 107 -19.32 11.85 25.58
N ASN A 108 -19.66 11.98 26.83
CA ASN A 108 -18.71 12.00 27.96
C ASN A 108 -18.31 10.62 28.52
N ASP A 109 -18.89 9.53 28.02
CA ASP A 109 -18.52 8.19 28.46
C ASP A 109 -17.43 7.58 27.57
N ILE A 110 -16.17 7.98 27.84
CA ILE A 110 -14.99 7.51 27.10
C ILE A 110 -14.78 6.00 27.30
N ASP A 111 -15.12 5.45 28.44
CA ASP A 111 -14.96 4.02 28.71
C ASP A 111 -15.92 3.17 27.84
N LEU A 112 -17.18 3.57 27.77
CA LEU A 112 -18.17 2.94 26.92
C LEU A 112 -17.82 3.08 25.43
N LEU A 113 -17.27 4.24 25.01
CA LEU A 113 -16.80 4.46 23.64
C LEU A 113 -15.66 3.50 23.31
N ASN A 114 -14.67 3.33 24.18
CA ASN A 114 -13.56 2.41 23.97
C ASN A 114 -14.01 0.96 23.85
N LYS A 115 -14.95 0.52 24.69
CA LYS A 115 -15.55 -0.82 24.61
C LYS A 115 -16.27 -1.03 23.28
N PHE A 116 -17.03 -0.04 22.84
CA PHE A 116 -17.75 -0.09 21.57
C PHE A 116 -16.79 -0.15 20.37
N LEU A 117 -15.72 0.66 20.36
CA LEU A 117 -14.72 0.63 19.31
C LEU A 117 -13.91 -0.68 19.28
N ASN A 118 -13.66 -1.29 20.44
CA ASN A 118 -13.04 -2.62 20.52
C ASN A 118 -13.88 -3.69 19.82
N VAL A 119 -15.20 -3.70 20.04
CA VAL A 119 -16.13 -4.60 19.35
C VAL A 119 -16.15 -4.35 17.85
N CYS A 120 -16.23 -3.07 17.42
CA CYS A 120 -16.24 -2.70 16.01
C CYS A 120 -14.94 -3.07 15.28
N SER A 121 -13.81 -3.12 16.01
CA SER A 121 -12.50 -3.53 15.48
C SER A 121 -12.25 -5.05 15.53
N GLY A 122 -13.24 -5.84 15.96
CA GLY A 122 -13.13 -7.29 16.05
C GLY A 122 -12.27 -7.80 17.22
N LYS A 123 -12.02 -6.97 18.23
CA LYS A 123 -11.33 -7.41 19.44
C LYS A 123 -12.28 -8.20 20.34
N ILE A 124 -11.73 -9.20 21.02
CA ILE A 124 -12.47 -9.97 22.02
C ILE A 124 -12.75 -9.08 23.23
N VAL A 125 -14.02 -8.94 23.60
CA VAL A 125 -14.49 -8.20 24.77
C VAL A 125 -15.08 -9.18 25.78
N SER A 126 -15.10 -8.81 27.07
CA SER A 126 -15.72 -9.63 28.11
C SER A 126 -17.25 -9.63 28.02
N GLU A 127 -17.90 -10.63 28.63
CA GLU A 127 -19.37 -10.70 28.68
C GLU A 127 -19.98 -9.49 29.41
N GLU A 128 -19.32 -8.98 30.46
CA GLU A 128 -19.75 -7.80 31.18
C GLU A 128 -19.70 -6.54 30.32
N GLU A 129 -18.66 -6.38 29.52
CA GLU A 129 -18.53 -5.26 28.58
C GLU A 129 -19.60 -5.35 27.48
N LEU A 130 -19.91 -6.55 27.00
CA LEU A 130 -20.95 -6.78 26.01
C LEU A 130 -22.35 -6.47 26.57
N GLU A 131 -22.63 -6.81 27.83
CA GLU A 131 -23.87 -6.44 28.48
C GLU A 131 -24.06 -4.94 28.66
N GLN A 132 -22.99 -4.23 28.98
CA GLN A 132 -23.02 -2.76 29.06
C GLN A 132 -23.34 -2.12 27.71
N LEU A 133 -22.78 -2.64 26.62
CA LEU A 133 -23.06 -2.17 25.26
C LEU A 133 -24.50 -2.49 24.85
N LYS A 134 -25.03 -3.65 25.21
CA LYS A 134 -26.44 -4.04 24.97
C LYS A 134 -27.42 -3.13 25.71
N LYS A 135 -27.15 -2.80 26.96
CA LYS A 135 -27.96 -1.87 27.75
C LYS A 135 -28.11 -0.49 27.12
N ASN A 136 -27.08 -0.05 26.39
CA ASN A 136 -27.06 1.23 25.68
C ASN A 136 -27.48 1.10 24.21
N ASP A 137 -28.01 -0.04 23.80
CA ASP A 137 -28.47 -0.33 22.42
C ASP A 137 -27.39 -0.15 21.36
N LEU A 138 -26.12 -0.36 21.77
CA LEU A 138 -24.93 -0.22 20.92
C LEU A 138 -24.47 -1.54 20.31
N ALA A 139 -24.79 -2.68 20.91
CA ALA A 139 -24.47 -3.99 20.37
C ALA A 139 -25.64 -4.54 19.56
N VAL A 140 -25.41 -4.84 18.30
CA VAL A 140 -26.35 -5.55 17.44
C VAL A 140 -25.96 -7.04 17.47
N LYS A 141 -26.90 -7.94 17.71
CA LYS A 141 -26.69 -9.37 17.50
C LYS A 141 -26.39 -9.60 16.02
N ASP A 142 -25.26 -10.22 15.72
CA ASP A 142 -25.02 -10.75 14.41
C ASP A 142 -26.06 -11.86 14.14
N PRO A 143 -26.81 -11.80 13.03
CA PRO A 143 -27.80 -12.85 12.73
C PRO A 143 -27.17 -14.21 12.40
N SER A 144 -25.85 -14.30 12.33
CA SER A 144 -25.11 -15.54 12.02
C SER A 144 -24.54 -16.29 13.24
N GLY A 145 -24.81 -15.87 14.48
CA GLY A 145 -24.41 -16.66 15.65
C GLY A 145 -24.15 -15.88 16.90
#